data_b00095dce7b104eb0aa93c498e70dd43
#
_entry.id   b00095dce7b104eb0aa93c498e70dd43
#
_cell.length_a   1.000
_cell.length_b   1.000
_cell.length_c   1.000
_cell.angle_alpha   90.00
_cell.angle_beta   90.00
_cell.angle_gamma   90.00
#
_symmetry.space_group_name_H-M   'P 1'
#
loop_
_entity.id
_entity.type
_entity.pdbx_description
1 polymer ?
#
loop_
_entity_poly.entity_id
_entity_poly.type
_entity_poly.pdbx_seq_one_letter_code
_entity_poly.pdbx_strand_id
1 'polypeptide(L)'
;MGGYHENSVHVALLLLGLVLPTGEAVGQQAGPTLHRYLVRAALTAEGLKNLKKQPPTALKVGVAKFVESVGGKLEFWYFDYGGATAYSVIQYPDEIAAATAQLSTNAAGFARVTIRPLLTAEEMDKAVEKWPPIRIPQEQN
;
A
#
# COMPACT_ATOMS: atom_id res chain seq x y z
N MET A 1 -8.01 33.72 -84.16
CA MET A 1 -6.67 33.11 -84.42
C MET A 1 -6.01 33.01 -83.06
N GLY A 2 -6.20 31.94 -82.35
CA GLY A 2 -5.75 31.74 -81.00
C GLY A 2 -5.18 30.35 -80.85
N GLY A 3 -3.91 30.27 -80.51
CA GLY A 3 -3.24 29.04 -80.29
C GLY A 3 -3.52 28.58 -78.86
N TYR A 4 -3.99 27.35 -78.73
CA TYR A 4 -4.11 26.65 -77.44
C TYR A 4 -2.75 26.06 -77.09
N HIS A 5 -2.20 26.47 -75.97
CA HIS A 5 -1.06 25.78 -75.34
C HIS A 5 -1.63 24.81 -74.30
N GLU A 6 -1.53 23.49 -74.53
CA GLU A 6 -1.70 22.45 -73.63
C GLU A 6 -0.55 22.42 -72.59
N ASN A 7 -0.82 22.72 -71.35
CA ASN A 7 0.12 22.46 -70.25
C ASN A 7 -0.23 21.14 -69.62
N SER A 8 0.55 20.12 -69.94
CA SER A 8 0.52 18.83 -69.27
C SER A 8 1.07 18.99 -67.86
N VAL A 9 0.21 18.96 -66.86
CA VAL A 9 0.60 18.95 -65.43
C VAL A 9 0.82 17.50 -65.04
N HIS A 10 2.10 17.16 -64.84
CA HIS A 10 2.47 15.88 -64.26
C HIS A 10 2.09 15.87 -62.78
N VAL A 11 1.09 15.09 -62.40
CA VAL A 11 0.73 14.84 -61.02
C VAL A 11 1.71 13.81 -60.50
N ALA A 12 2.70 14.29 -59.74
CA ALA A 12 3.58 13.42 -58.96
C ALA A 12 2.81 12.95 -57.73
N LEU A 13 2.47 11.67 -57.71
CA LEU A 13 1.84 11.01 -56.56
C LEU A 13 2.91 10.80 -55.48
N LEU A 14 3.00 11.70 -54.53
CA LEU A 14 3.80 11.52 -53.29
C LEU A 14 3.05 10.56 -52.34
N LEU A 15 3.46 9.29 -52.34
CA LEU A 15 3.09 8.33 -51.30
C LEU A 15 3.76 8.75 -49.99
N LEU A 16 3.01 9.49 -49.16
CA LEU A 16 3.42 9.82 -47.81
C LEU A 16 3.21 8.56 -46.98
N GLY A 17 4.28 7.82 -46.74
CA GLY A 17 4.28 6.68 -45.83
C GLY A 17 3.96 7.12 -44.38
N LEU A 18 2.74 6.80 -43.92
CA LEU A 18 2.33 7.01 -42.55
C LEU A 18 3.05 5.99 -41.64
N VAL A 19 4.20 6.37 -41.09
CA VAL A 19 4.86 5.62 -40.03
C VAL A 19 4.01 5.83 -38.78
N LEU A 20 3.17 4.87 -38.46
CA LEU A 20 2.51 4.79 -37.13
C LEU A 20 3.58 4.50 -36.08
N PRO A 21 3.74 5.35 -35.05
CA PRO A 21 4.59 4.98 -33.93
C PRO A 21 3.94 3.76 -33.26
N THR A 22 4.61 2.62 -33.33
CA THR A 22 4.32 1.48 -32.45
C THR A 22 4.60 1.97 -31.04
N GLY A 23 3.53 2.40 -30.36
CA GLY A 23 3.58 2.70 -28.93
C GLY A 23 4.03 1.43 -28.21
N GLU A 24 5.28 1.37 -27.79
CA GLU A 24 5.71 0.44 -26.77
C GLU A 24 4.78 0.66 -25.57
N ALA A 25 3.96 -0.33 -25.29
CA ALA A 25 3.19 -0.38 -24.07
C ALA A 25 4.20 -0.31 -22.94
N VAL A 26 4.35 0.87 -22.33
CA VAL A 26 5.08 1.04 -21.09
C VAL A 26 4.38 0.11 -20.10
N GLY A 27 5.00 -1.04 -19.86
CA GLY A 27 4.50 -2.00 -18.89
C GLY A 27 4.27 -1.24 -17.60
N GLN A 28 3.00 -1.18 -17.17
CA GLN A 28 2.66 -0.72 -15.83
C GLN A 28 3.45 -1.64 -14.87
N GLN A 29 4.54 -1.12 -14.35
CA GLN A 29 5.23 -1.76 -13.23
C GLN A 29 4.18 -1.88 -12.13
N ALA A 30 3.75 -3.12 -11.85
CA ALA A 30 2.92 -3.40 -10.70
C ALA A 30 3.64 -2.78 -9.49
N GLY A 31 2.97 -1.85 -8.82
CA GLY A 31 3.52 -1.25 -7.60
C GLY A 31 3.86 -2.35 -6.58
N PRO A 32 4.67 -2.05 -5.57
CA PRO A 32 5.06 -3.03 -4.56
C PRO A 32 3.81 -3.69 -3.96
N THR A 33 3.83 -5.01 -3.85
CA THR A 33 2.77 -5.76 -3.18
C THR A 33 2.73 -5.32 -1.72
N LEU A 34 1.61 -4.72 -1.29
CA LEU A 34 1.44 -4.29 0.09
C LEU A 34 0.77 -5.39 0.91
N HIS A 35 1.29 -5.64 2.10
CA HIS A 35 0.76 -6.62 3.06
C HIS A 35 0.00 -5.92 4.18
N ARG A 36 -1.13 -6.50 4.61
CA ARG A 36 -1.98 -5.93 5.67
C ARG A 36 -1.50 -6.33 7.04
N TYR A 37 -1.60 -5.37 7.95
CA TYR A 37 -1.27 -5.57 9.37
C TYR A 37 -2.35 -4.93 10.24
N LEU A 38 -2.70 -5.64 11.32
CA LEU A 38 -3.46 -5.06 12.42
C LEU A 38 -2.48 -4.35 13.36
N VAL A 39 -2.72 -3.07 13.55
CA VAL A 39 -1.93 -2.24 14.47
C VAL A 39 -2.80 -1.89 15.68
N ARG A 40 -2.30 -2.20 16.87
CA ARG A 40 -2.89 -1.80 18.15
C ARG A 40 -1.95 -0.78 18.81
N ALA A 41 -2.46 0.40 19.08
CA ALA A 41 -1.75 1.49 19.73
C ALA A 41 -2.42 1.84 21.07
N ALA A 42 -1.96 1.25 22.17
CA ALA A 42 -2.41 1.61 23.49
C ALA A 42 -1.78 2.93 23.93
N LEU A 43 -2.59 3.97 24.12
CA LEU A 43 -2.13 5.29 24.50
C LEU A 43 -1.49 5.29 25.89
N THR A 44 -0.36 5.94 26.02
CA THR A 44 0.27 6.21 27.31
C THR A 44 -0.40 7.42 27.98
N ALA A 45 -0.05 7.72 29.22
CA ALA A 45 -0.49 8.95 29.88
C ALA A 45 -0.11 10.22 29.08
N GLU A 46 1.06 10.20 28.44
CA GLU A 46 1.52 11.28 27.56
C GLU A 46 0.67 11.36 26.28
N GLY A 47 0.35 10.21 25.67
CA GLY A 47 -0.54 10.12 24.51
C GLY A 47 -1.94 10.65 24.82
N LEU A 48 -2.50 10.33 25.99
CA LEU A 48 -3.79 10.84 26.44
C LEU A 48 -3.77 12.35 26.66
N LYS A 49 -2.69 12.91 27.25
CA LYS A 49 -2.53 14.36 27.37
C LYS A 49 -2.44 15.04 26.00
N ASN A 50 -1.80 14.37 25.04
CA ASN A 50 -1.69 14.91 23.69
C ASN A 50 -3.02 14.99 22.96
N LEU A 51 -3.97 14.08 23.22
CA LEU A 51 -5.33 14.14 22.66
C LEU A 51 -6.09 15.42 23.05
N LYS A 52 -5.77 16.04 24.21
CA LYS A 52 -6.35 17.33 24.61
C LYS A 52 -5.79 18.50 23.79
N LYS A 53 -4.57 18.36 23.29
CA LYS A 53 -3.88 19.41 22.53
C LYS A 53 -4.14 19.29 21.03
N GLN A 54 -4.38 18.10 20.56
CA GLN A 54 -4.52 17.80 19.15
C GLN A 54 -5.73 16.87 18.92
N PRO A 55 -6.72 17.30 18.13
CA PRO A 55 -7.92 16.50 17.93
C PRO A 55 -7.60 15.17 17.21
N PRO A 56 -8.35 14.08 17.50
CA PRO A 56 -8.14 12.77 16.87
C PRO A 56 -8.11 12.79 15.35
N THR A 57 -8.87 13.70 14.72
CA THR A 57 -8.86 13.88 13.26
C THR A 57 -7.49 14.34 12.73
N ALA A 58 -6.86 15.30 13.41
CA ALA A 58 -5.52 15.76 13.06
C ALA A 58 -4.47 14.68 13.34
N LEU A 59 -4.63 13.93 14.44
CA LEU A 59 -3.77 12.79 14.75
C LEU A 59 -3.85 11.71 13.66
N LYS A 60 -5.06 11.39 13.16
CA LYS A 60 -5.24 10.45 12.04
C LYS A 60 -4.46 10.89 10.80
N VAL A 61 -4.50 12.18 10.45
CA VAL A 61 -3.73 12.74 9.32
C VAL A 61 -2.23 12.59 9.56
N GLY A 62 -1.74 12.84 10.77
CA GLY A 62 -0.35 12.66 11.14
C GLY A 62 0.10 11.20 11.03
N VAL A 63 -0.73 10.26 11.51
CA VAL A 63 -0.49 8.82 11.38
C VAL A 63 -0.43 8.40 9.91
N ALA A 64 -1.37 8.88 9.08
CA ALA A 64 -1.37 8.55 7.65
C ALA A 64 -0.07 9.01 6.96
N LYS A 65 0.36 10.26 7.19
CA LYS A 65 1.62 10.79 6.65
C LYS A 65 2.85 10.02 7.13
N PHE A 66 2.88 9.64 8.40
CA PHE A 66 3.95 8.81 8.93
C PHE A 66 3.99 7.44 8.25
N VAL A 67 2.85 6.78 8.10
CA VAL A 67 2.73 5.49 7.40
C VAL A 67 3.19 5.60 5.95
N GLU A 68 2.79 6.66 5.25
CA GLU A 68 3.23 6.96 3.88
C GLU A 68 4.76 7.14 3.79
N SER A 69 5.38 7.75 4.79
CA SER A 69 6.84 7.97 4.81
C SER A 69 7.67 6.69 4.86
N VAL A 70 7.08 5.58 5.30
CA VAL A 70 7.68 4.23 5.28
C VAL A 70 7.11 3.35 4.16
N GLY A 71 6.49 3.96 3.16
CA GLY A 71 5.93 3.27 1.99
C GLY A 71 4.61 2.56 2.23
N GLY A 72 3.96 2.78 3.36
CA GLY A 72 2.70 2.15 3.72
C GLY A 72 1.46 2.96 3.34
N LYS A 73 0.30 2.39 3.67
CA LYS A 73 -1.02 2.99 3.47
C LYS A 73 -1.93 2.69 4.64
N LEU A 74 -2.50 3.73 5.24
CA LEU A 74 -3.53 3.61 6.28
C LEU A 74 -4.90 3.30 5.63
N GLU A 75 -5.50 2.14 5.96
CA GLU A 75 -6.83 1.76 5.46
C GLU A 75 -7.92 2.18 6.44
N PHE A 76 -7.80 1.75 7.71
CA PHE A 76 -8.78 2.01 8.75
C PHE A 76 -8.11 2.51 10.01
N TRP A 77 -8.83 3.33 10.79
CA TRP A 77 -8.37 3.85 12.06
C TRP A 77 -9.54 4.17 12.98
N TYR A 78 -9.59 3.50 14.14
CA TYR A 78 -10.67 3.62 15.11
C TYR A 78 -10.11 3.72 16.52
N PHE A 79 -10.86 4.36 17.41
CA PHE A 79 -10.59 4.37 18.81
C PHE A 79 -11.52 3.39 19.57
N ASP A 80 -10.93 2.62 20.46
CA ASP A 80 -11.60 1.98 21.57
C ASP A 80 -11.53 2.92 22.77
N TYR A 81 -12.63 3.61 23.05
CA TYR A 81 -12.69 4.55 24.18
C TYR A 81 -12.62 3.86 25.54
N GLY A 82 -13.07 2.60 25.68
CA GLY A 82 -13.00 1.81 26.90
C GLY A 82 -11.58 1.46 27.32
N GLY A 83 -10.69 1.24 26.34
CA GLY A 83 -9.30 0.83 26.56
C GLY A 83 -8.26 1.89 26.24
N ALA A 84 -8.66 3.13 25.91
CA ALA A 84 -7.75 4.17 25.47
C ALA A 84 -6.78 3.70 24.37
N THR A 85 -7.28 2.93 23.44
CA THR A 85 -6.51 2.23 22.42
C THR A 85 -6.98 2.64 21.04
N ALA A 86 -6.06 2.92 20.11
CA ALA A 86 -6.36 3.03 18.69
C ALA A 86 -6.08 1.68 18.00
N TYR A 87 -6.99 1.29 17.13
CA TYR A 87 -6.83 0.16 16.21
C TYR A 87 -6.79 0.66 14.79
N SER A 88 -5.87 0.13 14.00
CA SER A 88 -5.79 0.44 12.57
C SER A 88 -5.45 -0.79 11.75
N VAL A 89 -5.91 -0.79 10.50
CA VAL A 89 -5.40 -1.69 9.46
C VAL A 89 -4.51 -0.84 8.56
N ILE A 90 -3.26 -1.27 8.46
CA ILE A 90 -2.23 -0.58 7.70
C ILE A 90 -1.60 -1.58 6.73
N GLN A 91 -1.39 -1.13 5.51
CA GLN A 91 -0.60 -1.86 4.55
C GLN A 91 0.86 -1.38 4.61
N TYR A 92 1.81 -2.31 4.65
CA TYR A 92 3.24 -2.04 4.52
C TYR A 92 3.83 -2.85 3.37
N PRO A 93 4.91 -2.36 2.70
CA PRO A 93 5.55 -3.09 1.62
C PRO A 93 6.23 -4.38 2.07
N ASP A 94 6.72 -4.42 3.31
CA ASP A 94 7.40 -5.57 3.91
C ASP A 94 7.41 -5.48 5.44
N GLU A 95 7.96 -6.51 6.08
CA GLU A 95 8.09 -6.61 7.53
C GLU A 95 9.08 -5.59 8.11
N ILE A 96 10.09 -5.16 7.33
CA ILE A 96 11.07 -4.17 7.78
C ILE A 96 10.39 -2.80 7.93
N ALA A 97 9.56 -2.41 6.97
CA ALA A 97 8.76 -1.18 7.07
C ALA A 97 7.81 -1.22 8.28
N ALA A 98 7.13 -2.36 8.50
CA ALA A 98 6.26 -2.57 9.64
C ALA A 98 7.02 -2.48 10.98
N ALA A 99 8.18 -3.14 11.08
CA ALA A 99 9.04 -3.09 12.26
C ALA A 99 9.58 -1.68 12.52
N THR A 100 10.01 -0.97 11.48
CA THR A 100 10.46 0.41 11.56
C THR A 100 9.37 1.32 12.11
N ALA A 101 8.14 1.17 11.61
CA ALA A 101 6.99 1.93 12.09
C ALA A 101 6.70 1.64 13.58
N GLN A 102 6.74 0.37 14.00
CA GLN A 102 6.54 -0.02 15.40
C GLN A 102 7.61 0.57 16.32
N LEU A 103 8.89 0.43 15.96
CA LEU A 103 10.00 0.92 16.76
C LEU A 103 9.95 2.45 16.91
N SER A 104 9.74 3.17 15.80
CA SER A 104 9.65 4.63 15.78
C SER A 104 8.53 5.15 16.66
N THR A 105 7.33 4.54 16.55
CA THR A 105 6.17 4.95 17.34
C THR A 105 6.36 4.65 18.84
N ASN A 106 6.93 3.48 19.18
CA ASN A 106 7.23 3.13 20.56
C ASN A 106 8.31 4.05 21.17
N ALA A 107 9.32 4.42 20.39
CA ALA A 107 10.35 5.36 20.83
C ALA A 107 9.82 6.77 21.10
N ALA A 108 8.79 7.20 20.34
CA ALA A 108 8.12 8.49 20.56
C ALA A 108 7.33 8.55 21.89
N GLY A 109 7.01 7.42 22.50
CA GLY A 109 6.46 7.34 23.86
C GLY A 109 4.96 7.65 23.99
N PHE A 110 4.27 8.09 22.93
CA PHE A 110 2.85 8.45 22.99
C PHE A 110 1.90 7.25 23.04
N ALA A 111 2.34 6.09 22.53
CA ALA A 111 1.59 4.84 22.55
C ALA A 111 2.52 3.64 22.65
N ARG A 112 1.98 2.53 23.15
CA ARG A 112 2.57 1.21 23.05
C ARG A 112 1.95 0.52 21.84
N VAL A 113 2.74 0.39 20.77
CA VAL A 113 2.28 -0.16 19.49
C VAL A 113 2.70 -1.61 19.35
N THR A 114 1.76 -2.44 18.93
CA THR A 114 2.01 -3.81 18.46
C THR A 114 1.44 -3.97 17.06
N ILE A 115 2.20 -4.63 16.18
CA ILE A 115 1.83 -4.86 14.78
C ILE A 115 1.74 -6.37 14.56
N ARG A 116 0.66 -6.84 13.92
CA ARG A 116 0.44 -8.25 13.60
C ARG A 116 0.07 -8.40 12.13
N PRO A 117 0.71 -9.29 11.38
CA PRO A 117 0.32 -9.57 10.00
C PRO A 117 -1.09 -10.13 9.93
N LEU A 118 -1.82 -9.77 8.88
CA LEU A 118 -3.13 -10.29 8.56
C LEU A 118 -3.05 -11.06 7.26
N LEU A 119 -3.74 -12.20 7.22
CA LEU A 119 -3.98 -12.97 6.01
C LEU A 119 -5.42 -12.79 5.57
N THR A 120 -5.65 -12.77 4.26
CA THR A 120 -7.01 -12.90 3.70
C THR A 120 -7.52 -14.34 3.90
N ALA A 121 -8.80 -14.57 3.65
CA ALA A 121 -9.37 -15.92 3.69
C ALA A 121 -8.67 -16.85 2.68
N GLU A 122 -8.42 -16.34 1.47
CA GLU A 122 -7.76 -17.07 0.39
C GLU A 122 -6.28 -17.38 0.71
N GLU A 123 -5.59 -16.50 1.42
CA GLU A 123 -4.24 -16.75 1.91
C GLU A 123 -4.24 -17.78 3.04
N MET A 124 -5.25 -17.76 3.90
CA MET A 124 -5.43 -18.75 4.96
C MET A 124 -5.76 -20.13 4.37
N ASP A 125 -6.59 -20.21 3.33
CA ASP A 125 -6.85 -21.47 2.60
C ASP A 125 -5.55 -22.09 2.10
N LYS A 126 -4.68 -21.31 1.47
CA LYS A 126 -3.35 -21.77 1.04
C LYS A 126 -2.45 -22.24 2.18
N ALA A 127 -2.57 -21.61 3.36
CA ALA A 127 -1.82 -22.05 4.53
C ALA A 127 -2.34 -23.39 5.06
N VAL A 128 -3.66 -23.59 5.06
CA VAL A 128 -4.32 -24.85 5.47
C VAL A 128 -3.94 -25.98 4.51
N GLU A 129 -3.94 -25.74 3.19
CA GLU A 129 -3.50 -26.73 2.20
C GLU A 129 -2.07 -27.23 2.44
N LYS A 130 -1.19 -26.38 2.97
CA LYS A 130 0.21 -26.70 3.28
C LYS A 130 0.41 -27.27 4.69
N TRP A 131 -0.67 -27.41 5.47
CA TRP A 131 -0.60 -27.86 6.84
C TRP A 131 -0.16 -29.32 6.94
N PRO A 132 1.06 -29.62 7.44
CA PRO A 132 1.53 -30.98 7.57
C PRO A 132 0.85 -31.68 8.76
N PRO A 133 0.61 -33.00 8.71
CA PRO A 133 0.13 -33.74 9.85
C PRO A 133 1.18 -33.70 10.98
N ILE A 134 0.79 -33.20 12.14
CA ILE A 134 1.62 -33.23 13.34
C ILE A 134 1.57 -34.64 13.93
N ARG A 135 2.69 -35.34 13.95
CA ARG A 135 2.84 -36.59 14.70
C ARG A 135 3.34 -36.25 16.09
N ILE A 136 2.46 -36.33 17.08
CA ILE A 136 2.87 -36.25 18.48
C ILE A 136 3.49 -37.60 18.85
N PRO A 137 4.76 -37.65 19.32
CA PRO A 137 5.33 -38.90 19.83
C PRO A 137 4.43 -39.43 20.95
N GLN A 138 3.92 -40.67 20.79
CA GLN A 138 3.21 -41.32 21.87
C GLN A 138 4.26 -41.69 22.92
N GLU A 139 4.08 -41.25 24.17
CA GLU A 139 4.86 -41.79 25.30
C GLU A 139 4.68 -43.29 25.31
N GLN A 140 5.78 -43.99 25.12
CA GLN A 140 5.77 -45.47 25.34
C GLN A 140 5.74 -45.70 26.84
N ASN A 141 4.56 -46.10 27.31
CA ASN A 141 4.43 -46.69 28.65
C ASN A 141 5.06 -48.06 28.69
#